data_a865b14baa69a56a9ac209f3ebee7251
#
_entry.id   a865b14baa69a56a9ac209f3ebee7251
#
_cell.length_a   1.000
_cell.length_b   1.000
_cell.length_c   1.000
_cell.angle_alpha   90.00
_cell.angle_beta   90.00
_cell.angle_gamma   90.00
#
_symmetry.space_group_name_H-M   'P 1'
#
loop_
_entity.id
_entity.type
_entity.pdbx_description
1 polymer ?
#
loop_
_entity_poly.entity_id
_entity_poly.type
_entity_poly.pdbx_seq_one_letter_code
_entity_poly.pdbx_strand_id
1 'polypeptide(L)'
;MMLRLCWLNRWFSALLFSLLWVDFVAADDIDWEVNGFVTQGFSLTDDNNFYGKSESGSFDFRELGISSTTRLSERFLVSGQLVSRRAGEVDDGKLSVDYALVDYRFLEQQWGHAGIQVGRVKNPFGFYNTTRDVAFTRPSIMLPQSLYFDRARNLELSSDGLILYGTKMLSGGRIKSELLVGAPRKDKNVEYAYLNDDWPGSFDQTRGYLWRTEYSLNDYSFIGAFTYGNFKLDFDHPSTPAPGAPGDGRLDLGVIVLSLQYNWDKWSLTGEYFRQDVDWGSLGGVFSLKPETASESFYLQLEHRFTSELSMFARRDVFYIDEDDKDGKKTEALLGVPAYNQYAFDWTLGVGWEPSSHWLFRAEWHKVEGTGWLATQDNPDQTKKKENWDLFLLQATYRF
;
A
#
# COMPACT_ATOMS: atom_id res chain seq x y z
N MET A 1 -32.95 36.29 -5.59
CA MET A 1 -32.53 35.07 -6.25
C MET A 1 -31.91 34.13 -5.20
N MET A 2 -32.66 33.81 -4.13
CA MET A 2 -32.22 33.06 -2.95
C MET A 2 -33.29 32.10 -2.41
N LEU A 3 -33.93 31.30 -3.25
CA LEU A 3 -35.02 30.42 -2.81
C LEU A 3 -35.06 29.04 -3.53
N ARG A 4 -33.97 28.57 -4.15
CA ARG A 4 -33.98 27.26 -4.84
C ARG A 4 -32.96 26.22 -4.32
N LEU A 5 -32.16 26.50 -3.27
CA LEU A 5 -31.21 25.51 -2.72
C LEU A 5 -31.72 24.73 -1.49
N CYS A 6 -32.92 25.03 -0.98
CA CYS A 6 -33.43 24.40 0.25
C CYS A 6 -34.19 23.08 0.00
N TRP A 7 -34.48 22.69 -1.24
CA TRP A 7 -35.27 21.49 -1.55
C TRP A 7 -34.44 20.23 -1.80
N LEU A 8 -33.20 20.38 -2.26
CA LEU A 8 -32.33 19.21 -2.48
C LEU A 8 -31.82 18.57 -1.17
N ASN A 9 -31.60 19.36 -0.11
CA ASN A 9 -31.15 18.83 1.19
C ASN A 9 -32.21 18.01 1.95
N ARG A 10 -33.49 18.21 1.69
CA ARG A 10 -34.57 17.46 2.37
C ARG A 10 -34.82 16.08 1.79
N TRP A 11 -34.48 15.85 0.53
CA TRP A 11 -34.61 14.54 -0.13
C TRP A 11 -33.44 13.64 0.15
N PHE A 12 -32.22 14.19 0.30
CA PHE A 12 -31.04 13.42 0.71
C PHE A 12 -31.14 12.91 2.16
N SER A 13 -31.68 13.71 3.06
CA SER A 13 -31.92 13.30 4.46
C SER A 13 -33.02 12.24 4.58
N ALA A 14 -34.08 12.28 3.72
CA ALA A 14 -35.14 11.30 3.71
C ALA A 14 -34.70 9.95 3.12
N LEU A 15 -33.79 9.95 2.13
CA LEU A 15 -33.23 8.71 1.57
C LEU A 15 -32.26 8.01 2.54
N LEU A 16 -31.49 8.75 3.34
CA LEU A 16 -30.65 8.18 4.40
C LEU A 16 -31.46 7.59 5.55
N PHE A 17 -32.65 8.16 5.87
CA PHE A 17 -33.47 7.65 6.95
C PHE A 17 -34.35 6.44 6.55
N SER A 18 -34.64 6.24 5.28
CA SER A 18 -35.40 5.06 4.82
C SER A 18 -34.53 3.80 4.66
N LEU A 19 -33.19 3.92 4.67
CA LEU A 19 -32.26 2.81 4.67
C LEU A 19 -31.98 2.24 6.08
N LEU A 20 -32.47 2.88 7.15
CA LEU A 20 -32.25 2.49 8.55
C LEU A 20 -33.36 1.62 9.18
N TRP A 21 -34.33 1.15 8.41
CA TRP A 21 -35.18 0.05 8.86
C TRP A 21 -34.45 -1.29 8.55
N VAL A 22 -33.30 -1.46 9.17
CA VAL A 22 -32.74 -2.79 9.39
C VAL A 22 -33.54 -3.36 10.56
N ASP A 23 -34.30 -4.42 10.32
CA ASP A 23 -34.81 -5.24 11.42
C ASP A 23 -33.59 -5.63 12.27
N PHE A 24 -33.48 -5.04 13.46
CA PHE A 24 -32.49 -5.43 14.45
C PHE A 24 -32.84 -6.87 14.85
N VAL A 25 -32.17 -7.81 14.26
CA VAL A 25 -32.12 -9.20 14.75
C VAL A 25 -31.65 -9.12 16.19
N ALA A 26 -32.38 -9.76 17.09
CA ALA A 26 -32.03 -9.81 18.51
C ALA A 26 -30.56 -10.23 18.67
N ALA A 27 -29.83 -9.56 19.55
CA ALA A 27 -28.37 -9.64 19.67
C ALA A 27 -27.81 -11.02 20.11
N ASP A 28 -28.66 -12.02 20.25
CA ASP A 28 -28.29 -13.35 20.78
C ASP A 28 -27.70 -14.31 19.72
N ASP A 29 -27.72 -13.98 18.42
CA ASP A 29 -27.23 -14.84 17.31
C ASP A 29 -26.17 -14.19 16.42
N ILE A 30 -25.50 -13.12 16.87
CA ILE A 30 -24.43 -12.49 16.08
C ILE A 30 -23.12 -13.22 16.32
N ASP A 31 -22.70 -14.02 15.32
CA ASP A 31 -21.42 -14.72 15.35
C ASP A 31 -20.29 -13.78 14.87
N TRP A 32 -19.25 -13.65 15.71
CA TRP A 32 -18.07 -12.85 15.43
C TRP A 32 -16.88 -13.75 15.14
N GLU A 33 -16.41 -13.70 13.90
CA GLU A 33 -15.11 -14.26 13.56
C GLU A 33 -14.00 -13.30 14.02
N VAL A 34 -13.13 -13.77 14.91
CA VAL A 34 -11.97 -13.00 15.38
C VAL A 34 -10.71 -13.73 14.93
N ASN A 35 -9.82 -13.00 14.29
CA ASN A 35 -8.52 -13.48 13.83
C ASN A 35 -7.44 -12.51 14.28
N GLY A 36 -6.24 -13.03 14.52
CA GLY A 36 -5.12 -12.17 14.88
C GLY A 36 -3.79 -12.75 14.43
N PHE A 37 -2.77 -11.88 14.46
CA PHE A 37 -1.40 -12.28 14.17
C PHE A 37 -0.40 -11.47 15.00
N VAL A 38 0.75 -12.09 15.21
CA VAL A 38 1.93 -11.50 15.84
C VAL A 38 3.13 -11.83 14.96
N THR A 39 3.85 -10.81 14.53
CA THR A 39 5.05 -10.93 13.73
C THR A 39 6.22 -10.28 14.44
N GLN A 40 7.34 -10.98 14.52
CA GLN A 40 8.64 -10.42 14.89
C GLN A 40 9.61 -10.65 13.74
N GLY A 41 10.27 -9.57 13.31
CA GLY A 41 11.35 -9.60 12.35
C GLY A 41 12.69 -9.26 12.96
N PHE A 42 13.75 -9.52 12.20
CA PHE A 42 15.12 -9.10 12.43
C PHE A 42 15.69 -8.62 11.11
N SER A 43 16.42 -7.50 11.11
CA SER A 43 17.11 -6.94 9.96
C SER A 43 18.59 -6.75 10.25
N LEU A 44 19.45 -7.08 9.26
CA LEU A 44 20.89 -6.87 9.30
C LEU A 44 21.35 -6.37 7.93
N THR A 45 22.13 -5.30 7.90
CA THR A 45 22.71 -4.71 6.70
C THR A 45 24.22 -4.54 6.87
N ASP A 46 24.95 -4.57 5.78
CA ASP A 46 26.39 -4.23 5.81
C ASP A 46 26.63 -2.71 5.72
N ASP A 47 25.74 -1.99 5.01
CA ASP A 47 25.69 -0.53 4.91
C ASP A 47 24.22 -0.07 4.86
N ASN A 48 23.93 1.19 5.12
CA ASN A 48 22.62 1.81 5.20
C ASN A 48 21.72 1.15 6.27
N ASN A 49 20.74 1.90 6.76
CA ASN A 49 19.79 1.37 7.74
C ASN A 49 18.45 1.04 7.09
N PHE A 50 17.88 -0.10 7.48
CA PHE A 50 16.54 -0.55 7.08
C PHE A 50 15.83 -1.23 8.25
N TYR A 51 14.66 -0.71 8.64
CA TYR A 51 13.95 -1.10 9.85
C TYR A 51 14.78 -0.89 11.13
N GLY A 52 15.24 0.36 11.32
CA GLY A 52 16.03 0.78 12.47
C GLY A 52 17.54 0.66 12.21
N LYS A 53 18.33 0.57 13.26
CA LYS A 53 19.80 0.53 13.18
C LYS A 53 20.31 -0.85 12.75
N SER A 54 20.03 -1.23 11.53
CA SER A 54 20.26 -2.57 11.00
C SER A 54 21.73 -2.89 10.70
N GLU A 55 22.61 -1.89 10.54
CA GLU A 55 24.07 -2.12 10.42
C GLU A 55 24.67 -2.90 11.61
N SER A 56 24.04 -2.80 12.79
CA SER A 56 24.42 -3.58 13.98
C SER A 56 23.42 -4.70 14.32
N GLY A 57 22.46 -4.94 13.44
CA GLY A 57 21.33 -5.82 13.67
C GLY A 57 20.20 -5.14 14.44
N SER A 58 18.98 -5.22 13.93
CA SER A 58 17.81 -4.57 14.51
C SER A 58 16.63 -5.54 14.66
N PHE A 59 15.93 -5.45 15.79
CA PHE A 59 14.63 -6.08 16.04
C PHE A 59 13.46 -5.09 15.94
N ASP A 60 13.68 -3.92 15.36
CA ASP A 60 12.68 -2.88 15.17
C ASP A 60 11.75 -3.14 14.00
N PHE A 61 11.48 -4.43 13.72
CA PHE A 61 10.42 -4.86 12.82
C PHE A 61 9.48 -5.82 13.57
N ARG A 62 8.27 -5.35 13.85
CA ARG A 62 7.20 -6.16 14.43
C ARG A 62 5.83 -5.67 13.97
N GLU A 63 4.90 -6.60 13.80
CA GLU A 63 3.53 -6.32 13.42
C GLU A 63 2.58 -7.13 14.31
N LEU A 64 1.54 -6.47 14.80
CA LEU A 64 0.48 -7.07 15.59
C LEU A 64 -0.83 -6.67 14.91
N GLY A 65 -1.71 -7.61 14.67
CA GLY A 65 -3.02 -7.34 14.12
C GLY A 65 -4.11 -8.16 14.80
N ILE A 66 -5.27 -7.54 14.95
CA ILE A 66 -6.50 -8.21 15.34
C ILE A 66 -7.62 -7.72 14.43
N SER A 67 -8.33 -8.65 13.82
CA SER A 67 -9.48 -8.35 12.96
C SER A 67 -10.71 -9.05 13.49
N SER A 68 -11.86 -8.44 13.25
CA SER A 68 -13.13 -9.04 13.57
C SER A 68 -14.11 -8.77 12.43
N THR A 69 -14.89 -9.81 12.10
CA THR A 69 -15.90 -9.75 11.05
C THR A 69 -17.18 -10.40 11.55
N THR A 70 -18.31 -9.78 11.24
CA THR A 70 -19.62 -10.36 11.50
C THR A 70 -20.56 -10.09 10.35
N ARG A 71 -21.46 -11.05 10.11
CA ARG A 71 -22.52 -10.94 9.11
C ARG A 71 -23.83 -10.62 9.84
N LEU A 72 -24.33 -9.39 9.65
CA LEU A 72 -25.59 -8.93 10.27
C LEU A 72 -26.82 -9.47 9.52
N SER A 73 -26.68 -9.75 8.23
CA SER A 73 -27.69 -10.40 7.40
C SER A 73 -27.04 -10.99 6.14
N GLU A 74 -27.81 -11.64 5.28
CA GLU A 74 -27.31 -12.15 3.99
C GLU A 74 -26.62 -11.07 3.13
N ARG A 75 -27.02 -9.81 3.31
CA ARG A 75 -26.55 -8.66 2.51
C ARG A 75 -25.62 -7.72 3.25
N PHE A 76 -25.59 -7.74 4.59
CA PHE A 76 -24.79 -6.82 5.39
C PHE A 76 -23.69 -7.55 6.14
N LEU A 77 -22.48 -7.06 5.98
CA LEU A 77 -21.29 -7.50 6.73
C LEU A 77 -20.61 -6.29 7.35
N VAL A 78 -20.11 -6.44 8.57
CA VAL A 78 -19.27 -5.46 9.25
C VAL A 78 -17.91 -6.10 9.50
N SER A 79 -16.84 -5.38 9.18
CA SER A 79 -15.48 -5.88 9.39
C SER A 79 -14.54 -4.76 9.80
N GLY A 80 -13.56 -5.08 10.64
CA GLY A 80 -12.54 -4.14 11.05
C GLY A 80 -11.26 -4.82 11.48
N GLN A 81 -10.15 -4.09 11.38
CA GLN A 81 -8.81 -4.53 11.80
C GLN A 81 -8.08 -3.40 12.51
N LEU A 82 -7.50 -3.73 13.65
CA LEU A 82 -6.53 -2.91 14.35
C LEU A 82 -5.14 -3.48 14.11
N VAL A 83 -4.17 -2.60 13.82
CA VAL A 83 -2.78 -2.96 13.57
C VAL A 83 -1.86 -2.05 14.38
N SER A 84 -0.83 -2.64 14.98
CA SER A 84 0.34 -1.95 15.51
C SER A 84 1.56 -2.43 14.74
N ARG A 85 2.24 -1.52 14.05
CA ARG A 85 3.45 -1.82 13.29
C ARG A 85 4.60 -0.95 13.80
N ARG A 86 5.74 -1.58 14.06
CA ARG A 86 7.01 -0.91 14.24
C ARG A 86 7.94 -1.31 13.09
N ALA A 87 8.55 -0.33 12.43
CA ALA A 87 9.49 -0.54 11.34
C ALA A 87 10.53 0.60 11.34
N GLY A 88 11.55 0.46 12.19
CA GLY A 88 12.55 1.51 12.39
C GLY A 88 11.92 2.83 12.86
N GLU A 89 12.36 3.93 12.26
CA GLU A 89 11.83 5.28 12.50
C GLU A 89 10.59 5.60 11.61
N VAL A 90 10.25 4.71 10.65
CA VAL A 90 9.10 4.90 9.76
C VAL A 90 7.78 4.61 10.48
N ASP A 91 7.72 3.56 11.29
CA ASP A 91 6.53 3.22 12.09
C ASP A 91 6.91 3.02 13.57
N ASP A 92 6.27 3.76 14.47
CA ASP A 92 6.61 3.84 15.88
C ASP A 92 5.90 2.80 16.79
N GLY A 93 5.12 1.90 16.21
CA GLY A 93 4.40 0.86 16.94
C GLY A 93 3.05 1.31 17.49
N LYS A 94 2.56 2.49 17.17
CA LYS A 94 1.24 2.94 17.60
C LYS A 94 0.12 2.06 17.03
N LEU A 95 -0.91 1.85 17.84
CA LEU A 95 -2.12 1.18 17.43
C LEU A 95 -2.91 2.06 16.46
N SER A 96 -3.30 1.51 15.32
CA SER A 96 -4.08 2.22 14.30
C SER A 96 -5.20 1.35 13.75
N VAL A 97 -6.28 2.00 13.31
CA VAL A 97 -7.32 1.33 12.53
C VAL A 97 -6.78 1.16 11.11
N ASP A 98 -6.60 -0.08 10.70
CA ASP A 98 -6.19 -0.42 9.34
C ASP A 98 -7.36 -0.30 8.36
N TYR A 99 -8.47 -0.97 8.68
CA TYR A 99 -9.76 -0.79 8.04
C TYR A 99 -10.90 -0.93 9.05
N ALA A 100 -12.05 -0.30 8.75
CA ALA A 100 -13.29 -0.45 9.49
C ALA A 100 -14.45 -0.09 8.55
N LEU A 101 -15.22 -1.07 8.12
CA LEU A 101 -16.19 -0.90 7.05
C LEU A 101 -17.48 -1.66 7.26
N VAL A 102 -18.52 -1.17 6.60
CA VAL A 102 -19.77 -1.88 6.35
C VAL A 102 -19.81 -2.24 4.87
N ASP A 103 -20.09 -3.50 4.57
CA ASP A 103 -20.29 -4.00 3.21
C ASP A 103 -21.78 -4.29 3.01
N TYR A 104 -22.37 -3.70 1.97
CA TYR A 104 -23.74 -3.97 1.55
C TYR A 104 -23.78 -4.54 0.15
N ARG A 105 -24.18 -5.82 0.05
CA ARG A 105 -24.34 -6.53 -1.21
C ARG A 105 -25.76 -6.35 -1.74
N PHE A 106 -25.90 -5.52 -2.77
CA PHE A 106 -27.22 -5.21 -3.35
C PHE A 106 -27.59 -6.14 -4.52
N LEU A 107 -26.61 -6.85 -5.11
CA LEU A 107 -26.83 -7.83 -6.17
C LEU A 107 -26.13 -9.15 -5.82
N GLU A 108 -26.88 -10.24 -5.84
CA GLU A 108 -26.36 -11.60 -5.70
C GLU A 108 -27.09 -12.50 -6.69
N GLN A 109 -26.35 -13.04 -7.67
CA GLN A 109 -26.84 -13.90 -8.73
C GLN A 109 -25.82 -14.99 -9.03
N GLN A 110 -26.24 -16.10 -9.66
CA GLN A 110 -25.32 -17.18 -10.07
C GLN A 110 -24.20 -16.70 -11.01
N TRP A 111 -24.47 -15.67 -11.80
CA TRP A 111 -23.51 -15.11 -12.76
C TRP A 111 -22.62 -13.99 -12.16
N GLY A 112 -22.84 -13.59 -10.90
CA GLY A 112 -22.04 -12.59 -10.25
C GLY A 112 -22.74 -11.85 -9.12
N HIS A 113 -21.98 -10.98 -8.47
CA HIS A 113 -22.46 -10.15 -7.36
C HIS A 113 -21.93 -8.73 -7.46
N ALA A 114 -22.61 -7.79 -6.80
CA ALA A 114 -22.17 -6.41 -6.68
C ALA A 114 -22.60 -5.82 -5.34
N GLY A 115 -21.80 -4.89 -4.83
CA GLY A 115 -22.00 -4.28 -3.54
C GLY A 115 -21.26 -2.96 -3.39
N ILE A 116 -21.40 -2.38 -2.21
CA ILE A 116 -20.72 -1.16 -1.80
C ILE A 116 -20.13 -1.37 -0.40
N GLN A 117 -18.89 -0.97 -0.22
CA GLN A 117 -18.22 -0.88 1.07
C GLN A 117 -18.10 0.59 1.47
N VAL A 118 -18.38 0.92 2.72
CA VAL A 118 -18.34 2.29 3.24
C VAL A 118 -17.60 2.30 4.58
N GLY A 119 -16.70 3.26 4.76
CA GLY A 119 -15.89 3.42 5.96
C GLY A 119 -14.42 3.62 5.63
N ARG A 120 -13.52 3.11 6.48
CA ARG A 120 -12.12 2.95 6.13
C ARG A 120 -11.94 1.66 5.35
N VAL A 121 -11.67 1.77 4.07
CA VAL A 121 -11.56 0.66 3.13
C VAL A 121 -10.12 0.50 2.65
N LYS A 122 -9.71 -0.74 2.35
CA LYS A 122 -8.40 -1.02 1.76
C LYS A 122 -8.36 -0.54 0.32
N ASN A 123 -7.30 0.14 -0.07
CA ASN A 123 -7.12 0.61 -1.43
C ASN A 123 -6.90 -0.57 -2.40
N PRO A 124 -7.72 -0.72 -3.46
CA PRO A 124 -7.54 -1.76 -4.45
C PRO A 124 -6.37 -1.42 -5.38
N PHE A 125 -5.15 -1.76 -4.96
CA PHE A 125 -3.89 -1.39 -5.59
C PHE A 125 -2.97 -2.60 -5.71
N GLY A 126 -2.54 -2.93 -6.94
CA GLY A 126 -1.70 -4.09 -7.21
C GLY A 126 -2.29 -5.42 -6.72
N PHE A 127 -1.44 -6.44 -6.53
CA PHE A 127 -1.88 -7.75 -6.04
C PHE A 127 -1.90 -7.86 -4.51
N TYR A 128 -0.99 -7.19 -3.80
CA TYR A 128 -0.75 -7.46 -2.38
C TYR A 128 -1.30 -6.40 -1.42
N ASN A 129 -1.67 -5.19 -1.90
CA ASN A 129 -1.96 -4.07 -1.00
C ASN A 129 -3.11 -4.33 -0.03
N THR A 130 -4.18 -4.98 -0.47
CA THR A 130 -5.36 -5.22 0.38
C THR A 130 -5.09 -6.17 1.55
N THR A 131 -4.05 -7.01 1.45
CA THR A 131 -3.68 -8.01 2.45
C THR A 131 -2.24 -7.89 2.94
N ARG A 132 -1.53 -6.78 2.60
CA ARG A 132 -0.08 -6.65 2.86
C ARG A 132 0.32 -6.73 4.34
N ASP A 133 -0.61 -6.49 5.27
CA ASP A 133 -0.37 -6.60 6.72
C ASP A 133 -0.34 -8.05 7.21
N VAL A 134 -0.97 -8.96 6.48
CA VAL A 134 -1.06 -10.38 6.86
C VAL A 134 0.07 -11.16 6.19
N ALA A 135 1.11 -11.53 6.94
CA ALA A 135 2.30 -12.20 6.39
C ALA A 135 1.98 -13.46 5.56
N PHE A 136 0.97 -14.22 5.94
CA PHE A 136 0.56 -15.47 5.24
C PHE A 136 -0.04 -15.26 3.83
N THR A 137 -0.38 -14.04 3.46
CA THR A 137 -1.01 -13.72 2.15
C THR A 137 -0.03 -13.24 1.09
N ARG A 138 1.24 -13.13 1.44
CA ARG A 138 2.31 -12.66 0.55
C ARG A 138 3.51 -13.59 0.61
N PRO A 139 4.31 -13.74 -0.44
CA PRO A 139 5.44 -14.68 -0.47
C PRO A 139 6.67 -14.18 0.30
N SER A 140 6.79 -12.87 0.52
CA SER A 140 8.01 -12.22 1.04
C SER A 140 7.80 -11.50 2.37
N ILE A 141 8.88 -11.27 3.12
CA ILE A 141 8.94 -10.38 4.29
C ILE A 141 8.78 -8.93 3.82
N MET A 142 9.64 -8.50 2.91
CA MET A 142 9.59 -7.20 2.27
C MET A 142 8.90 -7.33 0.91
N LEU A 143 7.76 -6.67 0.74
CA LEU A 143 7.14 -6.54 -0.58
C LEU A 143 8.06 -5.72 -1.51
N PRO A 144 7.96 -5.88 -2.85
CA PRO A 144 8.72 -5.06 -3.79
C PRO A 144 8.56 -3.58 -3.50
N GLN A 145 9.66 -2.92 -3.11
CA GLN A 145 9.63 -1.50 -2.76
C GLN A 145 9.45 -0.59 -3.97
N SER A 146 9.59 -1.14 -5.17
CA SER A 146 9.24 -0.47 -6.43
C SER A 146 7.76 -0.11 -6.55
N LEU A 147 6.88 -0.87 -5.89
CA LEU A 147 5.43 -0.69 -5.97
C LEU A 147 4.79 -0.47 -4.60
N TYR A 148 5.24 -1.17 -3.56
CA TYR A 148 4.65 -1.17 -2.22
C TYR A 148 5.55 -0.43 -1.25
N PHE A 149 5.67 0.87 -1.41
CA PHE A 149 6.56 1.71 -0.62
C PHE A 149 6.23 1.67 0.86
N ASP A 150 7.17 1.24 1.69
CA ASP A 150 6.97 1.30 3.15
C ASP A 150 6.98 2.75 3.66
N ARG A 151 7.75 3.63 3.03
CA ARG A 151 7.80 5.06 3.41
C ARG A 151 6.52 5.84 3.09
N ALA A 152 5.69 5.37 2.14
CA ALA A 152 4.39 5.98 1.82
C ALA A 152 3.20 5.04 2.17
N ARG A 153 3.46 4.02 3.00
CA ARG A 153 2.54 2.92 3.27
C ARG A 153 1.11 3.37 3.59
N ASN A 154 0.93 4.35 4.46
CA ASN A 154 -0.41 4.77 4.89
C ASN A 154 -1.24 5.36 3.75
N LEU A 155 -0.61 6.10 2.83
CA LEU A 155 -1.28 6.64 1.64
C LEU A 155 -1.80 5.51 0.72
N GLU A 156 -0.98 4.47 0.53
CA GLU A 156 -1.31 3.34 -0.34
C GLU A 156 -2.31 2.39 0.30
N LEU A 157 -2.27 2.22 1.62
CA LEU A 157 -2.89 1.12 2.34
C LEU A 157 -4.41 1.19 2.39
N SER A 158 -4.97 2.35 2.79
CA SER A 158 -6.40 2.51 2.98
C SER A 158 -6.87 3.96 2.84
N SER A 159 -8.16 4.13 2.57
CA SER A 159 -8.83 5.42 2.44
C SER A 159 -10.12 5.46 3.26
N ASP A 160 -10.45 6.63 3.79
CA ASP A 160 -11.76 6.88 4.37
C ASP A 160 -12.72 7.27 3.23
N GLY A 161 -13.67 6.39 2.89
CA GLY A 161 -14.51 6.57 1.72
C GLY A 161 -15.40 5.38 1.41
N LEU A 162 -15.56 5.10 0.12
CA LEU A 162 -16.39 4.00 -0.36
C LEU A 162 -15.71 3.25 -1.51
N ILE A 163 -16.03 1.96 -1.64
CA ILE A 163 -15.74 1.14 -2.81
C ILE A 163 -17.04 0.62 -3.39
N LEU A 164 -17.31 0.93 -4.65
CA LEU A 164 -18.30 0.22 -5.46
C LEU A 164 -17.60 -0.96 -6.13
N TYR A 165 -18.10 -2.18 -5.94
CA TYR A 165 -17.49 -3.36 -6.51
C TYR A 165 -18.49 -4.27 -7.22
N GLY A 166 -17.98 -5.04 -8.18
CA GLY A 166 -18.74 -6.07 -8.85
C GLY A 166 -17.85 -7.19 -9.36
N THR A 167 -18.40 -8.41 -9.33
CA THR A 167 -17.77 -9.61 -9.89
C THR A 167 -18.73 -10.26 -10.87
N LYS A 168 -18.26 -10.61 -12.06
CA LYS A 168 -19.03 -11.35 -13.06
C LYS A 168 -18.31 -12.64 -13.42
N MET A 169 -19.04 -13.76 -13.32
CA MET A 169 -18.57 -15.06 -13.76
C MET A 169 -18.72 -15.17 -15.28
N LEU A 170 -17.68 -15.65 -15.93
CA LEU A 170 -17.59 -15.91 -17.36
C LEU A 170 -17.40 -17.42 -17.57
N SER A 171 -17.60 -17.93 -18.79
CA SER A 171 -17.44 -19.37 -19.09
C SER A 171 -16.02 -19.89 -18.81
N GLY A 172 -14.99 -19.07 -19.00
CA GLY A 172 -13.58 -19.45 -18.81
C GLY A 172 -12.89 -18.77 -17.61
N GLY A 173 -13.59 -17.93 -16.86
CA GLY A 173 -12.97 -17.18 -15.77
C GLY A 173 -13.93 -16.22 -15.08
N ARG A 174 -13.39 -15.30 -14.33
CA ARG A 174 -14.14 -14.22 -13.68
C ARG A 174 -13.49 -12.86 -13.93
N ILE A 175 -14.30 -11.83 -13.96
CA ILE A 175 -13.85 -10.43 -13.93
C ILE A 175 -14.37 -9.78 -12.66
N LYS A 176 -13.50 -9.09 -11.93
CA LYS A 176 -13.81 -8.29 -10.76
C LYS A 176 -13.42 -6.84 -11.05
N SER A 177 -14.29 -5.89 -10.72
CA SER A 177 -13.99 -4.46 -10.83
C SER A 177 -14.34 -3.74 -9.53
N GLU A 178 -13.48 -2.80 -9.13
CA GLU A 178 -13.58 -2.04 -7.89
C GLU A 178 -13.29 -0.57 -8.21
N LEU A 179 -14.16 0.33 -7.77
CA LEU A 179 -13.99 1.77 -7.85
C LEU A 179 -14.02 2.36 -6.44
N LEU A 180 -12.88 2.79 -5.97
CA LEU A 180 -12.72 3.55 -4.72
C LEU A 180 -12.87 5.04 -5.01
N VAL A 181 -13.61 5.73 -4.14
CA VAL A 181 -13.61 7.19 -4.02
C VAL A 181 -13.50 7.53 -2.54
N GLY A 182 -12.48 8.32 -2.16
CA GLY A 182 -12.27 8.63 -0.75
C GLY A 182 -11.07 9.53 -0.48
N ALA A 183 -10.74 9.65 0.78
CA ALA A 183 -9.60 10.36 1.31
C ALA A 183 -8.52 9.34 1.73
N PRO A 184 -7.40 9.20 0.99
CA PRO A 184 -6.30 8.34 1.41
C PRO A 184 -5.72 8.83 2.73
N ARG A 185 -5.20 7.87 3.53
CA ARG A 185 -4.57 8.19 4.81
C ARG A 185 -3.30 9.00 4.59
N LYS A 186 -3.03 9.89 5.51
CA LYS A 186 -1.84 10.73 5.53
C LYS A 186 -1.16 10.67 6.90
N ASP A 187 0.13 10.83 6.92
CA ASP A 187 0.95 10.96 8.12
C ASP A 187 2.29 11.64 7.78
N LYS A 188 3.15 11.79 8.76
CA LYS A 188 4.49 12.35 8.56
C LYS A 188 5.35 11.53 7.59
N ASN A 189 5.15 10.20 7.48
CA ASN A 189 5.91 9.39 6.53
C ASN A 189 5.57 9.74 5.08
N VAL A 190 4.29 10.02 4.79
CA VAL A 190 3.86 10.51 3.47
C VAL A 190 4.51 11.85 3.15
N GLU A 191 4.64 12.75 4.13
CA GLU A 191 5.35 14.02 3.97
C GLU A 191 6.84 13.78 3.65
N TYR A 192 7.54 12.97 4.46
CA TYR A 192 8.93 12.58 4.17
C TYR A 192 9.10 11.89 2.81
N ALA A 193 8.15 11.02 2.43
CA ALA A 193 8.22 10.29 1.17
C ALA A 193 8.17 11.18 -0.06
N TYR A 194 7.36 12.24 -0.01
CA TYR A 194 7.12 13.12 -1.17
C TYR A 194 7.76 14.49 -1.06
N LEU A 195 8.06 14.97 0.15
CA LEU A 195 8.71 16.26 0.36
C LEU A 195 10.19 16.13 0.77
N ASN A 196 10.66 14.89 1.03
CA ASN A 196 12.04 14.52 1.38
C ASN A 196 12.60 15.15 2.67
N ASP A 197 11.78 15.86 3.45
CA ASP A 197 12.22 16.53 4.69
C ASP A 197 11.02 16.75 5.62
N ASP A 198 11.29 17.14 6.87
CA ASP A 198 10.30 17.57 7.86
C ASP A 198 10.05 19.09 7.73
N TRP A 199 9.32 19.45 6.69
CA TRP A 199 8.96 20.85 6.48
C TRP A 199 7.91 21.30 7.51
N PRO A 200 7.95 22.58 7.95
CA PRO A 200 6.87 23.18 8.71
C PRO A 200 5.56 23.13 7.91
N GLY A 201 4.54 22.49 8.45
CA GLY A 201 3.25 22.29 7.78
C GLY A 201 2.81 20.84 7.80
N SER A 202 1.74 20.56 7.08
CA SER A 202 1.21 19.20 6.93
C SER A 202 0.27 19.07 5.73
N PHE A 203 0.11 17.86 5.22
CA PHE A 203 -1.00 17.56 4.32
C PHE A 203 -2.31 17.58 5.11
N ASP A 204 -3.21 18.51 4.83
CA ASP A 204 -4.42 18.75 5.61
C ASP A 204 -5.64 18.05 5.01
N GLN A 205 -5.87 18.18 3.72
CA GLN A 205 -6.95 17.52 3.01
C GLN A 205 -6.39 16.55 1.98
N THR A 206 -7.00 15.37 1.93
CA THR A 206 -6.68 14.35 0.94
C THR A 206 -7.96 13.91 0.24
N ARG A 207 -7.87 13.62 -1.05
CA ARG A 207 -8.97 13.05 -1.85
C ARG A 207 -8.43 12.29 -3.02
N GLY A 208 -9.18 11.32 -3.49
CA GLY A 208 -8.78 10.58 -4.68
C GLY A 208 -9.73 9.48 -5.07
N TYR A 209 -9.34 8.78 -6.11
CA TYR A 209 -10.03 7.60 -6.59
C TYR A 209 -9.02 6.59 -7.11
N LEU A 210 -9.39 5.30 -7.01
CA LEU A 210 -8.72 4.18 -7.66
C LEU A 210 -9.76 3.31 -8.34
N TRP A 211 -9.49 2.94 -9.58
CA TRP A 211 -10.25 1.93 -10.29
C TRP A 211 -9.32 0.74 -10.57
N ARG A 212 -9.72 -0.44 -10.11
CA ARG A 212 -9.02 -1.69 -10.35
C ARG A 212 -9.94 -2.68 -11.03
N THR A 213 -9.44 -3.34 -12.06
CA THR A 213 -10.12 -4.46 -12.70
C THR A 213 -9.16 -5.64 -12.77
N GLU A 214 -9.66 -6.81 -12.38
CA GLU A 214 -8.94 -8.08 -12.39
C GLU A 214 -9.69 -9.09 -13.23
N TYR A 215 -8.97 -9.81 -14.05
CA TYR A 215 -9.44 -11.03 -14.71
C TYR A 215 -8.64 -12.21 -14.21
N SER A 216 -9.33 -13.32 -13.87
CA SER A 216 -8.69 -14.59 -13.54
C SER A 216 -9.36 -15.76 -14.25
N LEU A 217 -8.57 -16.73 -14.72
CA LEU A 217 -9.08 -18.00 -15.18
C LEU A 217 -9.71 -18.80 -14.01
N ASN A 218 -10.63 -19.72 -14.33
CA ASN A 218 -11.35 -20.50 -13.30
C ASN A 218 -10.42 -21.34 -12.42
N ASP A 219 -9.30 -21.80 -12.95
CA ASP A 219 -8.26 -22.58 -12.27
C ASP A 219 -7.16 -21.72 -11.64
N TYR A 220 -7.27 -20.39 -11.78
CA TYR A 220 -6.25 -19.41 -11.37
C TYR A 220 -4.87 -19.64 -11.98
N SER A 221 -4.76 -20.38 -13.08
CA SER A 221 -3.49 -20.50 -13.81
C SER A 221 -3.02 -19.18 -14.37
N PHE A 222 -3.95 -18.24 -14.63
CA PHE A 222 -3.63 -16.87 -15.03
C PHE A 222 -4.47 -15.85 -14.26
N ILE A 223 -3.83 -14.79 -13.77
CA ILE A 223 -4.46 -13.63 -13.16
C ILE A 223 -3.82 -12.37 -13.77
N GLY A 224 -4.65 -11.45 -14.24
CA GLY A 224 -4.21 -10.15 -14.73
C GLY A 224 -5.03 -9.04 -14.10
N ALA A 225 -4.38 -7.95 -13.68
CA ALA A 225 -5.09 -6.80 -13.14
C ALA A 225 -4.52 -5.49 -13.68
N PHE A 226 -5.40 -4.50 -13.76
CA PHE A 226 -5.08 -3.12 -14.10
C PHE A 226 -5.62 -2.22 -13.00
N THR A 227 -4.78 -1.31 -12.50
CA THR A 227 -5.18 -0.24 -11.56
C THR A 227 -4.85 1.12 -12.16
N TYR A 228 -5.78 2.05 -12.05
CA TYR A 228 -5.62 3.44 -12.45
C TYR A 228 -6.25 4.34 -11.40
N GLY A 229 -5.60 5.46 -11.08
CA GLY A 229 -6.18 6.43 -10.17
C GLY A 229 -5.38 7.69 -9.98
N ASN A 230 -5.92 8.54 -9.10
CA ASN A 230 -5.29 9.80 -8.76
C ASN A 230 -5.59 10.14 -7.30
N PHE A 231 -4.57 10.63 -6.60
CA PHE A 231 -4.67 11.19 -5.26
C PHE A 231 -4.21 12.64 -5.27
N LYS A 232 -4.90 13.49 -4.51
CA LYS A 232 -4.58 14.90 -4.30
C LYS A 232 -4.45 15.16 -2.81
N LEU A 233 -3.32 15.77 -2.43
CA LEU A 233 -3.00 16.09 -1.06
C LEU A 233 -2.74 17.60 -0.99
N ASP A 234 -3.61 18.32 -0.28
CA ASP A 234 -3.45 19.76 -0.05
C ASP A 234 -2.50 19.97 1.14
N PHE A 235 -1.41 20.73 0.94
CA PHE A 235 -0.40 21.06 1.96
C PHE A 235 -0.62 22.48 2.48
N ASP A 236 -0.71 22.61 3.80
CA ASP A 236 -0.88 23.87 4.49
C ASP A 236 0.40 24.21 5.29
N HIS A 237 0.97 25.38 5.03
CA HIS A 237 2.10 25.90 5.76
C HIS A 237 1.63 26.85 6.88
N PRO A 238 2.13 26.73 8.13
CA PRO A 238 1.58 27.46 9.29
C PRO A 238 1.88 28.96 9.30
N SER A 239 2.77 29.44 8.42
CA SER A 239 3.23 30.84 8.36
C SER A 239 3.80 31.16 6.98
N THR A 240 4.36 32.36 6.79
CA THR A 240 5.11 32.67 5.56
C THR A 240 6.31 31.72 5.44
N PRO A 241 6.45 30.95 4.34
CA PRO A 241 7.54 30.02 4.16
C PRO A 241 8.91 30.72 4.16
N ALA A 242 9.93 30.08 4.74
CA ALA A 242 11.31 30.49 4.57
C ALA A 242 11.74 30.37 3.10
N PRO A 243 12.75 31.13 2.64
CA PRO A 243 13.27 30.99 1.29
C PRO A 243 13.63 29.52 0.98
N GLY A 244 13.07 28.97 -0.09
CA GLY A 244 13.27 27.59 -0.50
C GLY A 244 12.31 26.57 0.10
N ALA A 245 11.58 26.89 1.18
CA ALA A 245 10.56 26.00 1.72
C ALA A 245 9.30 25.95 0.84
N PRO A 246 8.54 24.82 0.85
CA PRO A 246 7.23 24.75 0.23
C PRO A 246 6.26 25.70 0.96
N GLY A 247 5.32 26.29 0.21
CA GLY A 247 4.19 27.04 0.74
C GLY A 247 2.89 26.24 0.64
N ASP A 248 1.77 26.92 0.89
CA ASP A 248 0.44 26.34 0.64
C ASP A 248 0.32 25.89 -0.81
N GLY A 249 -0.15 24.68 -1.01
CA GLY A 249 -0.24 24.13 -2.35
C GLY A 249 -0.79 22.72 -2.37
N ARG A 250 -0.56 22.02 -3.46
CA ARG A 250 -1.09 20.67 -3.67
C ARG A 250 -0.04 19.78 -4.28
N LEU A 251 -0.01 18.53 -3.79
CA LEU A 251 0.63 17.40 -4.41
C LEU A 251 -0.43 16.61 -5.19
N ASP A 252 -0.21 16.37 -6.46
CA ASP A 252 -1.06 15.55 -7.32
C ASP A 252 -0.31 14.27 -7.70
N LEU A 253 -0.94 13.12 -7.47
CA LEU A 253 -0.35 11.78 -7.69
C LEU A 253 -1.22 10.99 -8.65
N GLY A 254 -0.78 10.81 -9.90
CA GLY A 254 -1.39 9.89 -10.85
C GLY A 254 -0.74 8.51 -10.76
N VAL A 255 -1.51 7.41 -10.79
CA VAL A 255 -0.96 6.06 -10.69
C VAL A 255 -1.54 5.13 -11.75
N ILE A 256 -0.66 4.28 -12.32
CA ILE A 256 -1.01 3.17 -13.20
C ILE A 256 -0.26 1.94 -12.71
N VAL A 257 -0.98 0.81 -12.54
CA VAL A 257 -0.38 -0.50 -12.25
C VAL A 257 -0.89 -1.54 -13.24
N LEU A 258 0.03 -2.32 -13.78
CA LEU A 258 -0.26 -3.54 -14.52
C LEU A 258 0.29 -4.72 -13.73
N SER A 259 -0.57 -5.68 -13.39
CA SER A 259 -0.21 -6.85 -12.59
C SER A 259 -0.53 -8.12 -13.34
N LEU A 260 0.43 -9.03 -13.45
CA LEU A 260 0.27 -10.32 -14.13
C LEU A 260 0.83 -11.44 -13.25
N GLN A 261 0.10 -12.54 -13.17
CA GLN A 261 0.55 -13.76 -12.51
C GLN A 261 0.18 -14.99 -13.35
N TYR A 262 1.15 -15.88 -13.50
CA TYR A 262 0.96 -17.17 -14.16
C TYR A 262 1.39 -18.31 -13.23
N ASN A 263 0.46 -19.25 -12.99
CA ASN A 263 0.66 -20.37 -12.09
C ASN A 263 0.61 -21.69 -12.89
N TRP A 264 1.62 -22.55 -12.68
CA TRP A 264 1.66 -23.88 -13.29
C TRP A 264 2.33 -24.87 -12.34
N ASP A 265 1.71 -26.02 -12.16
CA ASP A 265 2.16 -27.04 -11.20
C ASP A 265 2.48 -26.41 -9.83
N LYS A 266 3.75 -26.35 -9.45
CA LYS A 266 4.25 -25.80 -8.18
C LYS A 266 4.94 -24.44 -8.35
N TRP A 267 4.87 -23.84 -9.51
CA TRP A 267 5.50 -22.58 -9.85
C TRP A 267 4.48 -21.43 -9.96
N SER A 268 4.91 -20.27 -9.55
CA SER A 268 4.19 -19.02 -9.76
C SER A 268 5.15 -17.95 -10.28
N LEU A 269 4.85 -17.37 -11.43
CA LEU A 269 5.56 -16.22 -11.98
C LEU A 269 4.67 -15.00 -11.83
N THR A 270 5.13 -14.00 -11.07
CA THR A 270 4.41 -12.76 -10.81
C THR A 270 5.24 -11.58 -11.26
N GLY A 271 4.62 -10.65 -11.97
CA GLY A 271 5.23 -9.38 -12.35
C GLY A 271 4.23 -8.25 -12.23
N GLU A 272 4.70 -7.11 -11.78
CA GLU A 272 3.91 -5.88 -11.78
C GLU A 272 4.77 -4.74 -12.33
N TYR A 273 4.14 -3.86 -13.11
CA TYR A 273 4.67 -2.61 -13.59
C TYR A 273 3.91 -1.46 -12.96
N PHE A 274 4.63 -0.46 -12.49
CA PHE A 274 4.08 0.73 -11.85
C PHE A 274 4.65 2.00 -12.45
N ARG A 275 3.77 2.95 -12.74
CA ARG A 275 4.11 4.33 -13.08
C ARG A 275 3.35 5.27 -12.17
N GLN A 276 4.06 6.25 -11.62
CA GLN A 276 3.47 7.31 -10.82
C GLN A 276 3.91 8.67 -11.35
N ASP A 277 2.94 9.46 -11.81
CA ASP A 277 3.14 10.88 -12.12
C ASP A 277 2.97 11.69 -10.82
N VAL A 278 3.93 12.55 -10.52
CA VAL A 278 3.94 13.40 -9.32
C VAL A 278 4.08 14.85 -9.73
N ASP A 279 3.11 15.70 -9.35
CA ASP A 279 3.13 17.13 -9.58
C ASP A 279 3.19 17.89 -8.24
N TRP A 280 4.29 18.63 -8.01
CA TRP A 280 4.52 19.53 -6.89
C TRP A 280 4.36 21.00 -7.28
N GLY A 281 3.95 21.32 -8.51
CA GLY A 281 4.09 22.65 -9.08
C GLY A 281 3.47 23.80 -8.28
N SER A 282 2.43 23.51 -7.50
CA SER A 282 1.77 24.53 -6.68
C SER A 282 2.42 24.75 -5.30
N LEU A 283 3.37 23.89 -4.87
CA LEU A 283 4.04 24.03 -3.56
C LEU A 283 5.09 25.14 -3.54
N GLY A 284 5.69 25.46 -4.70
CA GLY A 284 6.74 26.47 -4.77
C GLY A 284 8.06 26.05 -4.10
N GLY A 285 8.89 27.03 -3.69
CA GLY A 285 10.16 26.75 -3.04
C GLY A 285 11.10 25.91 -3.90
N VAL A 286 11.76 24.93 -3.30
CA VAL A 286 12.67 23.99 -3.99
C VAL A 286 11.95 23.14 -5.05
N PHE A 287 10.66 22.91 -4.89
CA PHE A 287 9.86 22.14 -5.84
C PHE A 287 9.63 22.85 -7.18
N SER A 288 9.82 24.18 -7.23
CA SER A 288 9.79 24.93 -8.49
C SER A 288 10.96 24.60 -9.43
N LEU A 289 12.05 24.02 -8.92
CA LEU A 289 13.21 23.62 -9.73
C LEU A 289 12.89 22.39 -10.61
N LYS A 290 12.03 21.51 -10.10
CA LYS A 290 11.54 20.31 -10.79
C LYS A 290 10.11 20.04 -10.34
N PRO A 291 9.12 20.73 -10.94
CA PRO A 291 7.75 20.72 -10.45
C PRO A 291 7.02 19.39 -10.72
N GLU A 292 7.47 18.62 -11.70
CA GLU A 292 6.85 17.37 -12.10
C GLU A 292 7.91 16.28 -12.25
N THR A 293 7.52 15.05 -11.97
CA THR A 293 8.33 13.84 -12.18
C THR A 293 7.41 12.65 -12.45
N ALA A 294 7.89 11.72 -13.26
CA ALA A 294 7.24 10.43 -13.44
C ALA A 294 8.18 9.33 -12.97
N SER A 295 7.79 8.60 -11.93
CA SER A 295 8.52 7.41 -11.52
C SER A 295 8.10 6.21 -12.36
N GLU A 296 9.07 5.35 -12.67
CA GLU A 296 8.85 4.09 -13.36
C GLU A 296 9.46 2.95 -12.57
N SER A 297 8.72 1.87 -12.43
CA SER A 297 9.21 0.72 -11.70
C SER A 297 8.54 -0.59 -12.13
N PHE A 298 9.20 -1.69 -11.86
CA PHE A 298 8.65 -3.02 -12.09
C PHE A 298 9.39 -4.06 -11.28
N TYR A 299 8.72 -5.18 -11.01
CA TYR A 299 9.39 -6.36 -10.52
C TYR A 299 8.96 -7.61 -11.27
N LEU A 300 9.81 -8.63 -11.22
CA LEU A 300 9.52 -9.99 -11.66
C LEU A 300 9.96 -10.95 -10.56
N GLN A 301 9.03 -11.83 -10.14
CA GLN A 301 9.23 -12.81 -9.09
C GLN A 301 8.86 -14.20 -9.56
N LEU A 302 9.75 -15.15 -9.36
CA LEU A 302 9.52 -16.58 -9.58
C LEU A 302 9.49 -17.28 -8.23
N GLU A 303 8.40 -17.95 -7.91
CA GLU A 303 8.22 -18.75 -6.69
C GLU A 303 8.11 -20.23 -7.05
N HIS A 304 8.69 -21.10 -6.22
CA HIS A 304 8.51 -22.54 -6.28
C HIS A 304 8.12 -23.11 -4.92
N ARG A 305 7.05 -23.91 -4.91
CA ARG A 305 6.57 -24.63 -3.73
C ARG A 305 7.08 -26.07 -3.77
N PHE A 306 8.09 -26.36 -2.96
CA PHE A 306 8.71 -27.71 -2.89
C PHE A 306 7.75 -28.71 -2.23
N THR A 307 7.16 -28.30 -1.09
CA THR A 307 6.16 -29.07 -0.34
C THR A 307 4.97 -28.17 0.02
N SER A 308 3.99 -28.68 0.75
CA SER A 308 2.91 -27.87 1.32
C SER A 308 3.43 -26.82 2.34
N GLU A 309 4.61 -27.06 2.90
CA GLU A 309 5.17 -26.25 3.99
C GLU A 309 6.36 -25.39 3.54
N LEU A 310 7.08 -25.75 2.48
CA LEU A 310 8.32 -25.12 2.07
C LEU A 310 8.21 -24.48 0.69
N SER A 311 8.44 -23.19 0.63
CA SER A 311 8.55 -22.41 -0.62
C SER A 311 9.83 -21.62 -0.69
N MET A 312 10.28 -21.30 -1.91
CA MET A 312 11.36 -20.37 -2.17
C MET A 312 10.98 -19.45 -3.32
N PHE A 313 11.53 -18.24 -3.32
CA PHE A 313 11.36 -17.32 -4.44
C PHE A 313 12.67 -16.59 -4.78
N ALA A 314 12.74 -16.16 -6.02
CA ALA A 314 13.74 -15.19 -6.50
C ALA A 314 13.00 -14.01 -7.13
N ARG A 315 13.46 -12.79 -6.87
CA ARG A 315 12.85 -11.56 -7.39
C ARG A 315 13.92 -10.61 -7.91
N ARG A 316 13.63 -9.97 -9.03
CA ARG A 316 14.32 -8.75 -9.47
C ARG A 316 13.35 -7.59 -9.35
N ASP A 317 13.71 -6.57 -8.59
CA ASP A 317 12.98 -5.34 -8.39
C ASP A 317 13.76 -4.17 -8.97
N VAL A 318 13.10 -3.25 -9.69
CA VAL A 318 13.70 -2.11 -10.39
C VAL A 318 12.85 -0.88 -10.14
N PHE A 319 13.47 0.18 -9.67
CA PHE A 319 12.83 1.44 -9.34
C PHE A 319 13.63 2.63 -9.83
N TYR A 320 12.96 3.54 -10.51
CA TYR A 320 13.46 4.85 -10.89
C TYR A 320 12.52 5.94 -10.36
N ILE A 321 13.07 6.90 -9.62
CA ILE A 321 12.28 8.06 -9.13
C ILE A 321 11.84 8.93 -10.31
N ASP A 322 12.67 9.01 -11.36
CA ASP A 322 12.40 9.79 -12.56
C ASP A 322 12.75 8.99 -13.81
N GLU A 323 11.74 8.75 -14.66
CA GLU A 323 11.93 8.03 -15.93
C GLU A 323 12.83 8.77 -16.93
N ASP A 324 12.93 10.10 -16.81
CA ASP A 324 13.77 10.96 -17.65
C ASP A 324 15.20 11.14 -17.12
N ASP A 325 15.48 10.63 -15.89
CA ASP A 325 16.79 10.70 -15.22
C ASP A 325 17.12 9.38 -14.50
N LYS A 326 17.06 8.27 -15.25
CA LYS A 326 17.22 6.92 -14.70
C LYS A 326 18.57 6.65 -14.03
N ASP A 327 19.63 7.37 -14.42
CA ASP A 327 20.96 7.30 -13.80
C ASP A 327 21.19 8.37 -12.71
N GLY A 328 20.21 9.22 -12.44
CA GLY A 328 20.22 10.23 -11.38
C GLY A 328 21.15 11.43 -11.59
N LYS A 329 21.90 11.47 -12.72
CA LYS A 329 22.94 12.49 -12.92
C LYS A 329 22.41 13.89 -13.14
N LYS A 330 21.25 14.02 -13.76
CA LYS A 330 20.63 15.36 -13.93
C LYS A 330 20.19 15.93 -12.57
N THR A 331 19.60 15.09 -11.72
CA THR A 331 19.19 15.46 -10.38
C THR A 331 20.40 15.74 -9.48
N GLU A 332 21.48 14.95 -9.57
CA GLU A 332 22.75 15.22 -8.88
C GLU A 332 23.32 16.60 -9.27
N ALA A 333 23.36 16.90 -10.58
CA ALA A 333 23.85 18.20 -11.07
C ALA A 333 22.98 19.38 -10.64
N LEU A 334 21.63 19.17 -10.50
CA LEU A 334 20.68 20.21 -10.13
C LEU A 334 20.63 20.46 -8.62
N LEU A 335 20.60 19.39 -7.81
CA LEU A 335 20.31 19.44 -6.37
C LEU A 335 21.53 19.10 -5.49
N GLY A 336 22.61 18.57 -6.06
CA GLY A 336 23.81 18.16 -5.32
C GLY A 336 23.62 16.88 -4.47
N VAL A 337 22.53 16.13 -4.69
CA VAL A 337 22.32 14.84 -4.02
C VAL A 337 22.96 13.70 -4.86
N PRO A 338 23.53 12.65 -4.23
CA PRO A 338 24.15 11.56 -4.98
C PRO A 338 23.20 10.92 -6.00
N ALA A 339 23.68 10.64 -7.20
CA ALA A 339 22.91 10.07 -8.30
C ALA A 339 22.21 8.76 -7.91
N TYR A 340 22.86 7.91 -7.12
CA TYR A 340 22.30 6.62 -6.66
C TYR A 340 21.09 6.78 -5.69
N ASN A 341 20.77 7.98 -5.24
CA ASN A 341 19.53 8.24 -4.50
C ASN A 341 18.29 8.30 -5.42
N GLN A 342 18.47 8.28 -6.74
CA GLN A 342 17.38 8.40 -7.71
C GLN A 342 16.88 7.05 -8.26
N TYR A 343 17.54 5.95 -7.88
CA TYR A 343 17.15 4.60 -8.31
C TYR A 343 17.40 3.56 -7.23
N ALA A 344 16.83 2.38 -7.41
CA ALA A 344 17.17 1.20 -6.64
C ALA A 344 16.89 -0.07 -7.45
N PHE A 345 17.84 -0.99 -7.42
CA PHE A 345 17.76 -2.30 -8.05
C PHE A 345 18.02 -3.36 -6.98
N ASP A 346 17.04 -4.25 -6.78
CA ASP A 346 17.13 -5.28 -5.75
C ASP A 346 17.04 -6.68 -6.38
N TRP A 347 18.00 -7.54 -6.05
CA TRP A 347 17.91 -8.98 -6.22
C TRP A 347 17.59 -9.62 -4.88
N THR A 348 16.40 -10.24 -4.78
CA THR A 348 15.95 -10.92 -3.56
C THR A 348 15.95 -12.43 -3.76
N LEU A 349 16.47 -13.17 -2.78
CA LEU A 349 16.26 -14.60 -2.62
C LEU A 349 15.56 -14.82 -1.28
N GLY A 350 14.45 -15.55 -1.27
CA GLY A 350 13.67 -15.80 -0.06
C GLY A 350 13.26 -17.25 0.10
N VAL A 351 13.14 -17.68 1.34
CA VAL A 351 12.60 -18.98 1.73
C VAL A 351 11.49 -18.79 2.77
N GLY A 352 10.39 -19.52 2.61
CA GLY A 352 9.28 -19.57 3.55
C GLY A 352 9.03 -21.00 4.03
N TRP A 353 8.82 -21.14 5.35
CA TRP A 353 8.49 -22.41 5.99
C TRP A 353 7.25 -22.26 6.88
N GLU A 354 6.21 -23.01 6.57
CA GLU A 354 4.93 -23.05 7.26
C GLU A 354 4.71 -24.43 7.91
N PRO A 355 5.36 -24.70 9.07
CA PRO A 355 5.26 -26.01 9.74
C PRO A 355 3.84 -26.35 10.23
N SER A 356 2.97 -25.35 10.31
CA SER A 356 1.56 -25.51 10.67
C SER A 356 0.72 -24.35 10.12
N SER A 357 -0.60 -24.47 10.21
CA SER A 357 -1.52 -23.38 9.86
C SER A 357 -1.34 -22.09 10.69
N HIS A 358 -0.64 -22.17 11.83
CA HIS A 358 -0.45 -21.06 12.77
C HIS A 358 0.92 -20.40 12.67
N TRP A 359 1.94 -21.10 12.22
CA TRP A 359 3.32 -20.62 12.22
C TRP A 359 3.87 -20.44 10.82
N LEU A 360 4.54 -19.30 10.61
CA LEU A 360 5.28 -18.98 9.39
C LEU A 360 6.64 -18.43 9.79
N PHE A 361 7.70 -19.00 9.21
CA PHE A 361 9.07 -18.51 9.31
C PHE A 361 9.57 -18.15 7.91
N ARG A 362 10.29 -17.02 7.81
CA ARG A 362 10.91 -16.58 6.56
C ARG A 362 12.32 -16.09 6.77
N ALA A 363 13.14 -16.25 5.73
CA ALA A 363 14.44 -15.62 5.62
C ALA A 363 14.58 -15.05 4.20
N GLU A 364 15.15 -13.85 4.09
CA GLU A 364 15.42 -13.18 2.83
C GLU A 364 16.82 -12.59 2.82
N TRP A 365 17.45 -12.65 1.67
CA TRP A 365 18.66 -11.92 1.35
C TRP A 365 18.41 -11.03 0.14
N HIS A 366 18.82 -9.79 0.26
CA HIS A 366 18.69 -8.76 -0.75
C HIS A 366 20.06 -8.24 -1.11
N LYS A 367 20.34 -8.11 -2.40
CA LYS A 367 21.48 -7.39 -2.93
C LYS A 367 20.99 -6.16 -3.66
N VAL A 368 21.28 -5.01 -3.07
CA VAL A 368 20.72 -3.73 -3.51
C VAL A 368 21.79 -2.84 -4.11
N GLU A 369 21.46 -2.23 -5.25
CA GLU A 369 22.22 -1.16 -5.90
C GLU A 369 21.33 0.08 -5.96
N GLY A 370 21.77 1.20 -5.41
CA GLY A 370 20.98 2.43 -5.25
C GLY A 370 20.23 2.50 -3.93
N THR A 371 19.65 3.68 -3.65
CA THR A 371 19.01 3.98 -2.36
C THR A 371 17.67 4.69 -2.53
N GLY A 372 17.08 4.67 -3.73
CA GLY A 372 15.89 5.44 -4.10
C GLY A 372 14.65 5.18 -3.24
N TRP A 373 14.53 4.00 -2.63
CA TRP A 373 13.41 3.66 -1.75
C TRP A 373 13.77 3.66 -0.24
N LEU A 374 15.05 3.94 0.13
CA LEU A 374 15.41 4.03 1.53
C LEU A 374 14.73 5.20 2.24
N ALA A 375 14.21 4.94 3.44
CA ALA A 375 13.60 5.95 4.27
C ALA A 375 14.65 6.96 4.78
N THR A 376 14.35 8.25 4.64
CA THR A 376 15.18 9.35 5.15
C THR A 376 15.26 9.31 6.68
N GLN A 377 14.20 8.87 7.36
CA GLN A 377 14.13 8.80 8.82
C GLN A 377 15.18 7.83 9.42
N ASP A 378 15.38 6.66 8.79
CA ASP A 378 16.42 5.70 9.18
C ASP A 378 17.82 6.12 8.67
N ASN A 379 17.88 6.97 7.63
CA ASN A 379 19.11 7.43 6.95
C ASN A 379 19.10 8.97 6.77
N PRO A 380 19.18 9.75 7.84
CA PRO A 380 18.99 11.22 7.76
C PRO A 380 20.10 11.94 7.00
N ASP A 381 21.33 11.41 7.02
CA ASP A 381 22.45 11.97 6.25
C ASP A 381 22.54 11.31 4.88
N GLN A 382 21.95 11.95 3.88
CA GLN A 382 21.87 11.48 2.50
C GLN A 382 23.25 11.27 1.85
N THR A 383 24.30 11.95 2.34
CA THR A 383 25.66 11.86 1.79
C THR A 383 26.44 10.66 2.31
N LYS A 384 25.95 10.03 3.40
CA LYS A 384 26.57 8.83 3.98
C LYS A 384 26.02 7.52 3.42
N LYS A 385 24.90 7.57 2.72
CA LYS A 385 24.33 6.39 2.08
C LYS A 385 25.35 5.75 1.15
N LYS A 386 25.28 4.43 1.03
CA LYS A 386 26.10 3.62 0.11
C LYS A 386 25.26 3.11 -1.03
N GLU A 387 25.79 3.19 -2.23
CA GLU A 387 25.12 2.74 -3.45
C GLU A 387 24.88 1.23 -3.46
N ASN A 388 25.90 0.45 -3.07
CA ASN A 388 25.83 -1.02 -3.05
C ASN A 388 25.83 -1.52 -1.62
N TRP A 389 24.84 -2.33 -1.27
CA TRP A 389 24.65 -2.85 0.08
C TRP A 389 23.82 -4.13 0.07
N ASP A 390 24.00 -4.93 1.10
CA ASP A 390 23.26 -6.16 1.33
C ASP A 390 22.33 -6.01 2.52
N LEU A 391 21.14 -6.64 2.42
CA LEU A 391 20.15 -6.69 3.50
C LEU A 391 19.75 -8.14 3.74
N PHE A 392 19.79 -8.56 4.98
CA PHE A 392 19.30 -9.84 5.44
C PHE A 392 18.12 -9.65 6.38
N LEU A 393 17.00 -10.34 6.11
CA LEU A 393 15.79 -10.29 6.91
C LEU A 393 15.40 -11.68 7.41
N LEU A 394 14.96 -11.75 8.66
CA LEU A 394 14.29 -12.91 9.26
C LEU A 394 12.93 -12.50 9.79
N GLN A 395 11.97 -13.41 9.73
CA GLN A 395 10.62 -13.19 10.24
C GLN A 395 10.07 -14.47 10.85
N ALA A 396 9.41 -14.33 12.01
CA ALA A 396 8.55 -15.33 12.58
C ALA A 396 7.16 -14.72 12.81
N THR A 397 6.13 -15.39 12.33
CA THR A 397 4.73 -14.97 12.47
C THR A 397 3.89 -16.10 13.06
N TYR A 398 3.06 -15.75 14.04
CA TYR A 398 2.01 -16.61 14.59
C TYR A 398 0.66 -16.00 14.28
N ARG A 399 -0.30 -16.83 13.84
CA ARG A 399 -1.71 -16.44 13.65
C ARG A 399 -2.66 -17.38 14.40
N PHE A 400 -3.78 -16.83 14.84
CA PHE A 400 -4.84 -17.55 15.55
C PHE A 400 -6.22 -17.13 15.05
#